data_ef439f332f86ad1c8f8c830c2b20c41e
#
_entry.id   ef439f332f86ad1c8f8c830c2b20c41e
#
_cell.length_a   1.000
_cell.length_b   1.000
_cell.length_c   1.000
_cell.angle_alpha   90.00
_cell.angle_beta   90.00
_cell.angle_gamma   90.00
#
_symmetry.space_group_name_H-M   'P 1'
#
loop_
_entity.id
_entity.type
_entity.pdbx_description
1 polymer ?
#
loop_
_entity_poly.entity_id
_entity_poly.type
_entity_poly.pdbx_seq_one_letter_code
_entity_poly.pdbx_strand_id
1 'polypeptide(L)'
;RRQRQMCIRDSTTRMSWSQVKDLSDRGHEISNHGWKHKNFARFPLEEIREDIYKNDSAIFANTGVMPRTFVYPNNNKKEEAKKIAVQNRVGTRTKQRSIGSKSTPQNLESWVNTLIETNDWGVGMTHGLTYGYDAFRNPQRFWDHLDQVKAKEDKIWVGTFREVAAYVEEKGATQLDIVCEKNHLRITPELTLDKELFIEPLTLVIKGKQKKKISARQDGKKLPVQLHTDKAVFDFNPYGGVIEVNLK
;
A
#
# COMPACT_ATOMS: atom_id res chain seq x y z
N ARG A 1 14.59 23.58 8.90
CA ARG A 1 14.63 24.11 7.51
C ARG A 1 15.11 23.09 6.46
N ARG A 2 16.07 22.19 6.78
CA ARG A 2 16.70 21.27 5.81
C ARG A 2 15.81 20.10 5.35
N GLN A 3 14.90 19.60 6.19
CA GLN A 3 13.99 18.51 5.82
C GLN A 3 12.83 18.93 4.92
N ARG A 4 12.55 20.22 4.81
CA ARG A 4 11.41 20.77 4.06
C ARG A 4 11.52 20.65 2.55
N GLN A 5 12.67 20.24 2.06
CA GLN A 5 12.96 20.17 0.65
C GLN A 5 13.43 18.78 0.26
N MET A 6 12.96 17.79 1.01
CA MET A 6 13.38 16.40 0.78
C MET A 6 13.03 15.87 -0.59
N CYS A 7 12.12 16.52 -1.27
CA CYS A 7 11.76 15.98 -2.54
C CYS A 7 12.58 16.51 -3.70
N ILE A 8 13.03 17.77 -3.72
CA ILE A 8 13.71 18.24 -4.95
C ILE A 8 14.44 19.57 -4.75
N ARG A 9 15.74 19.53 -4.82
CA ARG A 9 16.62 20.66 -5.15
C ARG A 9 17.94 20.14 -5.72
N ASP A 10 18.53 20.89 -6.62
CA ASP A 10 19.89 20.69 -7.14
C ASP A 10 20.92 20.70 -6.00
N SER A 11 21.06 19.58 -5.34
CA SER A 11 22.12 19.36 -4.38
C SER A 11 22.57 17.91 -4.46
N THR A 12 23.85 17.66 -4.30
CA THR A 12 24.49 16.34 -4.33
C THR A 12 23.93 15.35 -3.31
N THR A 13 23.05 15.80 -2.41
CA THR A 13 22.45 14.99 -1.32
C THR A 13 20.96 14.69 -1.52
N ARG A 14 20.37 15.10 -2.65
CA ARG A 14 18.93 14.92 -2.92
C ARG A 14 18.70 14.51 -4.36
N MET A 15 17.60 13.78 -4.57
CA MET A 15 17.21 13.39 -5.93
C MET A 15 16.78 14.62 -6.74
N SER A 16 17.18 14.64 -8.01
CA SER A 16 16.64 15.54 -9.01
C SER A 16 15.27 15.07 -9.47
N TRP A 17 14.50 15.94 -10.15
CA TRP A 17 13.22 15.55 -10.73
C TRP A 17 13.35 14.44 -11.77
N SER A 18 14.46 14.42 -12.54
CA SER A 18 14.71 13.34 -13.49
C SER A 18 14.90 11.98 -12.80
N GLN A 19 15.57 11.95 -11.64
CA GLN A 19 15.71 10.74 -10.84
C GLN A 19 14.39 10.30 -10.21
N VAL A 20 13.55 11.25 -9.75
CA VAL A 20 12.20 10.95 -9.26
C VAL A 20 11.33 10.38 -10.37
N LYS A 21 11.42 10.95 -11.59
CA LYS A 21 10.73 10.42 -12.76
C LYS A 21 11.19 9.02 -13.12
N ASP A 22 12.49 8.76 -13.14
CA ASP A 22 13.03 7.41 -13.39
C ASP A 22 12.49 6.39 -12.39
N LEU A 23 12.44 6.73 -11.10
CA LEU A 23 11.82 5.86 -10.09
C LEU A 23 10.34 5.61 -10.37
N SER A 24 9.59 6.67 -10.71
CA SER A 24 8.17 6.54 -11.07
C SER A 24 7.98 5.64 -12.29
N ASP A 25 8.77 5.82 -13.34
CA ASP A 25 8.71 5.03 -14.57
C ASP A 25 9.07 3.55 -14.34
N ARG A 26 9.87 3.27 -13.32
CA ARG A 26 10.21 1.92 -12.86
C ARG A 26 9.21 1.30 -11.90
N GLY A 27 8.08 1.95 -11.66
CA GLY A 27 6.98 1.43 -10.84
C GLY A 27 7.08 1.74 -9.34
N HIS A 28 8.04 2.58 -8.92
CA HIS A 28 8.06 3.04 -7.52
C HIS A 28 6.94 4.06 -7.28
N GLU A 29 6.28 3.94 -6.15
CA GLU A 29 5.27 4.91 -5.73
C GLU A 29 5.90 6.24 -5.34
N ILE A 30 5.40 7.34 -5.91
CA ILE A 30 5.75 8.69 -5.52
C ILE A 30 4.58 9.27 -4.72
N SER A 31 4.77 9.41 -3.41
CA SER A 31 3.76 9.90 -2.48
C SER A 31 3.98 11.37 -2.13
N ASN A 32 2.92 12.07 -1.78
CA ASN A 32 3.00 13.46 -1.31
C ASN A 32 3.35 13.53 0.18
N HIS A 33 4.30 14.43 0.54
CA HIS A 33 4.73 14.68 1.91
C HIS A 33 4.70 16.18 2.28
N GLY A 34 3.92 16.96 1.54
CA GLY A 34 3.84 18.41 1.63
C GLY A 34 5.00 19.14 0.93
N TRP A 35 4.74 20.34 0.45
CA TRP A 35 5.71 21.18 -0.25
C TRP A 35 6.76 21.79 0.68
N LYS A 36 6.31 22.31 1.81
CA LYS A 36 7.17 22.96 2.82
C LYS A 36 7.34 22.14 4.09
N HIS A 37 6.90 20.89 4.10
CA HIS A 37 6.96 20.01 5.26
C HIS A 37 6.32 20.66 6.51
N LYS A 38 5.15 21.30 6.35
CA LYS A 38 4.44 21.96 7.43
C LYS A 38 3.91 20.95 8.45
N ASN A 39 3.90 21.32 9.73
CA ASN A 39 3.31 20.50 10.78
C ASN A 39 1.77 20.65 10.75
N PHE A 40 1.06 19.61 10.33
CA PHE A 40 -0.39 19.64 10.12
C PHE A 40 -1.23 19.74 11.40
N ALA A 41 -0.61 19.65 12.56
CA ALA A 41 -1.28 19.94 13.83
C ALA A 41 -1.27 21.43 14.19
N ARG A 42 -0.36 22.23 13.60
CA ARG A 42 -0.10 23.61 14.03
C ARG A 42 -0.48 24.67 13.02
N PHE A 43 -0.43 24.36 11.73
CA PHE A 43 -0.71 25.32 10.67
C PHE A 43 -2.21 25.50 10.39
N PRO A 44 -2.66 26.66 9.88
CA PRO A 44 -4.02 26.87 9.39
C PRO A 44 -4.36 25.87 8.25
N LEU A 45 -5.64 25.51 8.15
CA LEU A 45 -6.09 24.52 7.16
C LEU A 45 -5.85 24.98 5.72
N GLU A 46 -6.00 26.26 5.45
CA GLU A 46 -5.77 26.81 4.11
C GLU A 46 -4.30 26.65 3.70
N GLU A 47 -3.38 26.98 4.60
CA GLU A 47 -1.96 26.79 4.34
C GLU A 47 -1.55 25.31 4.19
N ILE A 48 -2.26 24.41 4.87
CA ILE A 48 -2.09 22.96 4.71
C ILE A 48 -2.58 22.54 3.33
N ARG A 49 -3.73 23.02 2.90
CA ARG A 49 -4.31 22.76 1.58
C ARG A 49 -3.37 23.21 0.46
N GLU A 50 -2.89 24.43 0.53
CA GLU A 50 -1.91 24.96 -0.43
C GLU A 50 -0.62 24.14 -0.47
N ASP A 51 -0.12 23.72 0.69
CA ASP A 51 1.12 22.92 0.82
C ASP A 51 0.97 21.55 0.15
N ILE A 52 -0.17 20.89 0.34
CA ILE A 52 -0.52 19.63 -0.31
C ILE A 52 -0.66 19.83 -1.82
N TYR A 53 -1.49 20.75 -2.25
CA TYR A 53 -1.81 20.98 -3.65
C TYR A 53 -0.56 21.37 -4.47
N LYS A 54 0.26 22.25 -3.93
CA LYS A 54 1.51 22.67 -4.58
C LYS A 54 2.46 21.49 -4.81
N ASN A 55 2.53 20.57 -3.86
CA ASN A 55 3.40 19.40 -4.01
C ASN A 55 2.78 18.37 -4.98
N ASP A 56 1.45 18.17 -4.96
CA ASP A 56 0.76 17.32 -5.94
C ASP A 56 1.02 17.83 -7.37
N SER A 57 0.84 19.12 -7.59
CA SER A 57 1.06 19.76 -8.90
C SER A 57 2.52 19.61 -9.35
N ALA A 58 3.49 19.76 -8.45
CA ALA A 58 4.90 19.63 -8.78
C ALA A 58 5.27 18.17 -9.11
N ILE A 59 4.75 17.20 -8.37
CA ILE A 59 4.96 15.77 -8.65
C ILE A 59 4.35 15.43 -10.01
N PHE A 60 3.09 15.81 -10.24
CA PHE A 60 2.41 15.54 -11.51
C PHE A 60 3.13 16.18 -12.70
N ALA A 61 3.51 17.45 -12.60
CA ALA A 61 4.22 18.15 -13.67
C ALA A 61 5.56 17.50 -14.07
N ASN A 62 6.23 16.83 -13.13
CA ASN A 62 7.53 16.22 -13.38
C ASN A 62 7.50 14.71 -13.65
N THR A 63 6.48 14.01 -13.20
CA THR A 63 6.38 12.55 -13.36
C THR A 63 5.26 12.11 -14.29
N GLY A 64 4.25 12.96 -14.50
CA GLY A 64 2.99 12.60 -15.18
C GLY A 64 2.03 11.79 -14.31
N VAL A 65 2.38 11.49 -13.06
CA VAL A 65 1.58 10.66 -12.15
C VAL A 65 1.09 11.48 -10.96
N MET A 66 -0.22 11.48 -10.72
CA MET A 66 -0.82 12.12 -9.55
C MET A 66 -0.59 11.26 -8.30
N PRO A 67 -0.05 11.81 -7.19
CA PRO A 67 0.11 11.07 -5.94
C PRO A 67 -1.23 10.57 -5.40
N ARG A 68 -1.33 9.28 -5.14
CA ARG A 68 -2.54 8.63 -4.62
C ARG A 68 -2.48 8.33 -3.13
N THR A 69 -1.41 8.75 -2.47
CA THR A 69 -1.20 8.59 -1.02
C THR A 69 -0.59 9.86 -0.43
N PHE A 70 -0.69 10.00 0.89
CA PHE A 70 -0.10 11.12 1.61
C PHE A 70 0.61 10.65 2.88
N VAL A 71 1.74 11.28 3.17
CA VAL A 71 2.53 11.06 4.38
C VAL A 71 2.60 12.34 5.18
N TYR A 72 2.17 12.30 6.44
CA TYR A 72 2.14 13.51 7.28
C TYR A 72 3.54 13.93 7.72
N PRO A 73 3.94 15.20 7.47
CA PRO A 73 5.16 15.75 8.05
C PRO A 73 5.17 15.66 9.58
N ASN A 74 6.26 15.16 10.14
CA ASN A 74 6.43 14.90 11.57
C ASN A 74 5.41 13.93 12.19
N ASN A 75 4.64 13.20 11.39
CA ASN A 75 3.51 12.34 11.82
C ASN A 75 2.41 13.07 12.62
N ASN A 76 2.43 14.39 12.69
CA ASN A 76 1.49 15.21 13.45
C ASN A 76 0.41 15.79 12.53
N LYS A 77 -0.83 15.69 12.97
CA LYS A 77 -2.01 16.13 12.23
C LYS A 77 -3.18 16.37 13.17
N LYS A 78 -4.08 17.26 12.79
CA LYS A 78 -5.42 17.42 13.35
C LYS A 78 -6.46 16.77 12.44
N GLU A 79 -7.63 16.47 12.96
CA GLU A 79 -8.64 15.69 12.21
C GLU A 79 -9.11 16.39 10.93
N GLU A 80 -9.26 17.72 10.96
CA GLU A 80 -9.64 18.49 9.79
C GLU A 80 -8.57 18.44 8.69
N ALA A 81 -7.28 18.40 9.08
CA ALA A 81 -6.17 18.24 8.14
C ALA A 81 -6.14 16.85 7.49
N LYS A 82 -6.60 15.79 8.21
CA LYS A 82 -6.75 14.46 7.61
C LYS A 82 -7.79 14.47 6.50
N LYS A 83 -8.94 15.13 6.71
CA LYS A 83 -10.00 15.23 5.70
C LYS A 83 -9.51 15.90 4.41
N ILE A 84 -8.58 16.85 4.51
CA ILE A 84 -7.95 17.47 3.34
C ILE A 84 -6.95 16.51 2.70
N ALA A 85 -6.11 15.86 3.50
CA ALA A 85 -5.04 15.02 3.00
C ALA A 85 -5.52 13.72 2.33
N VAL A 86 -6.72 13.23 2.66
CA VAL A 86 -7.29 12.01 2.07
C VAL A 86 -8.01 12.25 0.74
N GLN A 87 -8.31 13.50 0.39
CA GLN A 87 -9.03 13.81 -0.85
C GLN A 87 -8.29 13.30 -2.08
N ASN A 88 -9.00 12.57 -2.95
CA ASN A 88 -8.45 11.93 -4.16
C ASN A 88 -7.27 10.97 -3.91
N ARG A 89 -7.27 10.30 -2.75
CA ARG A 89 -6.23 9.34 -2.34
C ARG A 89 -6.84 8.06 -1.79
N VAL A 90 -6.13 6.97 -1.99
CA VAL A 90 -6.51 5.67 -1.43
C VAL A 90 -6.17 5.54 0.06
N GLY A 91 -5.27 6.39 0.56
CA GLY A 91 -4.92 6.36 1.96
C GLY A 91 -3.87 7.37 2.38
N THR A 92 -3.71 7.51 3.68
CA THR A 92 -2.68 8.35 4.30
C THR A 92 -1.93 7.55 5.35
N ARG A 93 -0.59 7.67 5.37
CA ARG A 93 0.24 6.94 6.33
C ARG A 93 0.08 7.52 7.74
N THR A 94 -0.53 6.75 8.62
CA THR A 94 -0.75 7.13 10.02
C THR A 94 0.11 6.35 11.00
N LYS A 95 0.58 5.14 10.60
CA LYS A 95 1.45 4.27 11.40
C LYS A 95 2.66 3.86 10.57
N GLN A 96 3.79 3.65 11.24
CA GLN A 96 5.02 3.15 10.64
C GLN A 96 5.97 2.62 11.70
N ARG A 97 6.85 1.72 11.30
CA ARG A 97 8.06 1.39 12.05
C ARG A 97 9.24 2.15 11.44
N SER A 98 9.93 2.96 12.24
CA SER A 98 11.21 3.52 11.82
C SER A 98 12.25 2.40 11.74
N ILE A 99 12.89 2.26 10.59
CA ILE A 99 13.98 1.33 10.35
C ILE A 99 15.21 2.14 9.92
N GLY A 100 16.36 1.91 10.58
CA GLY A 100 17.54 2.74 10.34
C GLY A 100 18.69 2.39 11.28
N SER A 101 19.36 3.39 11.84
CA SER A 101 20.60 3.23 12.63
C SER A 101 20.49 2.27 13.82
N LYS A 102 19.31 2.18 14.43
CA LYS A 102 19.02 1.30 15.58
C LYS A 102 18.49 -0.07 15.16
N SER A 103 18.33 -0.33 13.86
CA SER A 103 17.85 -1.61 13.38
C SER A 103 18.95 -2.66 13.40
N THR A 104 18.64 -3.81 13.96
CA THR A 104 19.49 -5.00 13.90
C THR A 104 18.80 -6.09 13.08
N PRO A 105 19.53 -7.06 12.49
CA PRO A 105 18.90 -8.16 11.77
C PRO A 105 17.84 -8.87 12.62
N GLN A 106 18.10 -9.08 13.89
CA GLN A 106 17.20 -9.78 14.83
C GLN A 106 15.90 -9.00 15.06
N ASN A 107 15.97 -7.67 15.30
CA ASN A 107 14.77 -6.89 15.57
C ASN A 107 13.92 -6.64 14.32
N LEU A 108 14.54 -6.64 13.14
CA LEU A 108 13.82 -6.58 11.86
C LEU A 108 13.13 -7.91 11.56
N GLU A 109 13.82 -9.03 11.76
CA GLU A 109 13.24 -10.35 11.59
C GLU A 109 12.09 -10.61 12.57
N SER A 110 12.27 -10.29 13.85
CA SER A 110 11.20 -10.38 14.85
C SER A 110 9.97 -9.58 14.47
N TRP A 111 10.16 -8.37 13.92
CA TRP A 111 9.05 -7.56 13.44
C TRP A 111 8.28 -8.23 12.31
N VAL A 112 8.99 -8.75 11.31
CA VAL A 112 8.37 -9.47 10.19
C VAL A 112 7.60 -10.71 10.68
N ASN A 113 8.19 -11.50 11.59
CA ASN A 113 7.52 -12.66 12.16
C ASN A 113 6.24 -12.27 12.92
N THR A 114 6.28 -11.19 13.71
CA THR A 114 5.09 -10.66 14.39
C THR A 114 3.99 -10.29 13.40
N LEU A 115 4.30 -9.62 12.28
CA LEU A 115 3.31 -9.29 11.26
C LEU A 115 2.65 -10.54 10.66
N ILE A 116 3.44 -11.60 10.43
CA ILE A 116 2.92 -12.89 9.95
C ILE A 116 1.98 -13.52 10.99
N GLU A 117 2.41 -13.58 12.24
CA GLU A 117 1.65 -14.20 13.34
C GLU A 117 0.33 -13.49 13.63
N THR A 118 0.35 -12.17 13.55
CA THR A 118 -0.83 -11.33 13.82
C THR A 118 -1.68 -11.03 12.60
N ASN A 119 -1.23 -11.41 11.40
CA ASN A 119 -1.85 -11.03 10.11
C ASN A 119 -2.04 -9.52 9.98
N ASP A 120 -1.05 -8.73 10.43
CA ASP A 120 -1.12 -7.29 10.46
C ASP A 120 -0.35 -6.65 9.29
N TRP A 121 -0.64 -5.38 9.04
CA TRP A 121 0.03 -4.58 8.02
C TRP A 121 1.19 -3.79 8.63
N GLY A 122 2.39 -4.01 8.12
CA GLY A 122 3.60 -3.29 8.51
C GLY A 122 4.05 -2.29 7.44
N VAL A 123 4.38 -1.08 7.88
CA VAL A 123 5.00 -0.04 7.03
C VAL A 123 6.38 0.27 7.59
N GLY A 124 7.43 -0.14 6.88
CA GLY A 124 8.81 0.26 7.18
C GLY A 124 9.11 1.65 6.64
N MET A 125 9.71 2.52 7.43
CA MET A 125 10.10 3.86 7.04
C MET A 125 11.58 4.11 7.36
N THR A 126 12.35 4.54 6.37
CA THR A 126 13.73 5.01 6.56
C THR A 126 13.91 6.40 5.97
N HIS A 127 14.84 7.17 6.53
CA HIS A 127 15.23 8.47 5.98
C HIS A 127 16.43 8.37 5.01
N GLY A 128 17.04 7.21 4.92
CA GLY A 128 18.15 6.95 4.03
C GLY A 128 18.89 5.66 4.35
N LEU A 129 19.68 5.18 3.41
CA LEU A 129 20.46 3.95 3.58
C LEU A 129 21.84 4.26 4.16
N THR A 130 22.59 5.15 3.52
CA THR A 130 23.97 5.50 3.91
C THR A 130 24.02 6.80 4.70
N TYR A 131 23.29 7.82 4.22
CA TYR A 131 23.33 9.19 4.78
C TYR A 131 21.93 9.65 5.14
N GLY A 132 21.84 10.62 6.03
CA GLY A 132 20.60 11.23 6.48
C GLY A 132 20.30 10.98 7.95
N TYR A 133 19.17 11.53 8.39
CA TYR A 133 18.66 11.32 9.74
C TYR A 133 18.26 9.85 9.92
N ASP A 134 18.74 9.22 10.99
CA ASP A 134 18.46 7.81 11.31
C ASP A 134 18.70 6.83 10.14
N ALA A 135 19.68 7.11 9.26
CA ALA A 135 20.05 6.21 8.18
C ALA A 135 20.70 4.93 8.74
N PHE A 136 20.61 3.83 7.97
CA PHE A 136 21.27 2.56 8.34
C PHE A 136 22.77 2.67 8.48
N ARG A 137 23.40 3.65 7.82
CA ARG A 137 24.85 3.87 7.70
C ARG A 137 25.59 2.76 6.94
N ASN A 138 25.26 1.52 7.22
CA ASN A 138 25.66 0.37 6.42
C ASN A 138 24.45 -0.10 5.58
N PRO A 139 24.42 0.16 4.26
CA PRO A 139 23.30 -0.23 3.39
C PRO A 139 23.09 -1.75 3.32
N GLN A 140 24.13 -2.56 3.59
CA GLN A 140 24.01 -4.02 3.57
C GLN A 140 22.94 -4.51 4.54
N ARG A 141 22.80 -3.87 5.72
CA ARG A 141 21.73 -4.22 6.68
C ARG A 141 20.33 -4.10 6.11
N PHE A 142 20.13 -3.13 5.22
CA PHE A 142 18.83 -2.98 4.54
C PHE A 142 18.64 -4.07 3.48
N TRP A 143 19.65 -4.38 2.71
CA TRP A 143 19.59 -5.44 1.71
C TRP A 143 19.39 -6.81 2.37
N ASP A 144 20.11 -7.12 3.44
CA ASP A 144 19.91 -8.35 4.22
C ASP A 144 18.47 -8.45 4.75
N HIS A 145 17.88 -7.33 5.17
CA HIS A 145 16.48 -7.31 5.58
C HIS A 145 15.52 -7.60 4.41
N LEU A 146 15.76 -7.04 3.25
CA LEU A 146 14.94 -7.34 2.06
C LEU A 146 15.05 -8.82 1.67
N ASP A 147 16.23 -9.41 1.75
CA ASP A 147 16.44 -10.85 1.50
C ASP A 147 15.68 -11.71 2.52
N GLN A 148 15.67 -11.33 3.80
CA GLN A 148 14.85 -12.00 4.84
C GLN A 148 13.34 -11.89 4.54
N VAL A 149 12.87 -10.74 4.08
CA VAL A 149 11.47 -10.55 3.67
C VAL A 149 11.15 -11.40 2.45
N LYS A 150 12.03 -11.39 1.44
CA LYS A 150 11.90 -12.18 0.21
C LYS A 150 11.85 -13.69 0.50
N ALA A 151 12.63 -14.16 1.44
CA ALA A 151 12.61 -15.58 1.85
C ALA A 151 11.29 -16.03 2.51
N LYS A 152 10.38 -15.09 2.80
CA LYS A 152 9.05 -15.34 3.40
C LYS A 152 7.90 -14.93 2.47
N GLU A 153 8.15 -14.79 1.17
CA GLU A 153 7.15 -14.33 0.18
C GLU A 153 5.93 -15.25 0.04
N ASP A 154 6.03 -16.49 0.50
CA ASP A 154 4.90 -17.43 0.62
C ASP A 154 3.91 -17.07 1.73
N LYS A 155 4.31 -16.19 2.67
CA LYS A 155 3.54 -15.78 3.85
C LYS A 155 3.25 -14.29 3.91
N ILE A 156 3.95 -13.50 3.13
CA ILE A 156 3.85 -12.03 3.14
C ILE A 156 3.62 -11.53 1.73
N TRP A 157 2.63 -10.67 1.57
CA TRP A 157 2.51 -9.81 0.41
C TRP A 157 3.31 -8.52 0.64
N VAL A 158 4.23 -8.21 -0.27
CA VAL A 158 4.96 -6.94 -0.29
C VAL A 158 4.43 -6.12 -1.47
N GLY A 159 3.83 -4.99 -1.15
CA GLY A 159 3.29 -4.05 -2.13
C GLY A 159 3.73 -2.62 -1.82
N THR A 160 3.46 -1.70 -2.72
CA THR A 160 3.56 -0.27 -2.45
C THR A 160 2.55 0.12 -1.36
N PHE A 161 2.78 1.26 -0.70
CA PHE A 161 1.80 1.74 0.29
C PHE A 161 0.43 1.96 -0.35
N ARG A 162 0.39 2.43 -1.60
CA ARG A 162 -0.83 2.62 -2.38
C ARG A 162 -1.62 1.32 -2.56
N GLU A 163 -0.95 0.26 -3.04
CA GLU A 163 -1.60 -1.04 -3.28
C GLU A 163 -2.17 -1.63 -1.99
N VAL A 164 -1.37 -1.65 -0.92
CA VAL A 164 -1.83 -2.23 0.35
C VAL A 164 -2.94 -1.38 0.98
N ALA A 165 -2.84 -0.04 0.94
CA ALA A 165 -3.88 0.85 1.45
C ALA A 165 -5.18 0.68 0.69
N ALA A 166 -5.14 0.65 -0.65
CA ALA A 166 -6.31 0.41 -1.48
C ALA A 166 -6.95 -0.94 -1.17
N TYR A 167 -6.15 -2.01 -1.15
CA TYR A 167 -6.65 -3.36 -0.81
C TYR A 167 -7.36 -3.42 0.55
N VAL A 168 -6.80 -2.77 1.57
CA VAL A 168 -7.39 -2.76 2.93
C VAL A 168 -8.74 -2.02 2.93
N GLU A 169 -8.82 -0.88 2.27
CA GLU A 169 -10.07 -0.10 2.16
C GLU A 169 -11.11 -0.85 1.32
N GLU A 170 -10.73 -1.39 0.15
CA GLU A 170 -11.61 -2.17 -0.71
C GLU A 170 -12.14 -3.41 0.01
N LYS A 171 -11.26 -4.15 0.69
CA LYS A 171 -11.65 -5.31 1.50
C LYS A 171 -12.62 -4.94 2.62
N GLY A 172 -12.39 -3.80 3.27
CA GLY A 172 -13.24 -3.33 4.37
C GLY A 172 -14.62 -2.85 3.91
N ALA A 173 -14.69 -2.27 2.70
CA ALA A 173 -15.90 -1.70 2.13
C ALA A 173 -16.72 -2.69 1.27
N THR A 174 -16.10 -3.76 0.76
CA THR A 174 -16.78 -4.73 -0.09
C THR A 174 -17.75 -5.58 0.71
N GLN A 175 -18.99 -5.62 0.26
CA GLN A 175 -20.02 -6.54 0.72
C GLN A 175 -20.13 -7.71 -0.26
N LEU A 176 -20.41 -8.89 0.25
CA LEU A 176 -20.59 -10.09 -0.56
C LEU A 176 -21.97 -10.70 -0.24
N ASP A 177 -22.83 -10.75 -1.25
CA ASP A 177 -24.02 -11.58 -1.18
C ASP A 177 -23.69 -12.99 -1.70
N ILE A 178 -23.94 -14.03 -0.88
CA ILE A 178 -23.50 -15.41 -1.17
C ILE A 178 -24.70 -16.33 -1.16
N VAL A 179 -25.02 -16.89 -2.32
CA VAL A 179 -26.03 -17.94 -2.48
C VAL A 179 -25.33 -19.27 -2.72
N CYS A 180 -25.66 -20.28 -1.90
CA CYS A 180 -25.09 -21.62 -1.99
C CYS A 180 -26.16 -22.64 -2.43
N GLU A 181 -25.95 -23.29 -3.56
CA GLU A 181 -26.82 -24.34 -4.11
C GLU A 181 -26.02 -25.63 -4.32
N LYS A 182 -26.14 -26.59 -3.41
CA LYS A 182 -25.40 -27.87 -3.45
C LYS A 182 -23.90 -27.68 -3.65
N ASN A 183 -23.42 -27.81 -4.88
CA ASN A 183 -22.00 -27.71 -5.25
C ASN A 183 -21.70 -26.43 -6.06
N HIS A 184 -22.55 -25.43 -5.98
CA HIS A 184 -22.42 -24.18 -6.72
C HIS A 184 -22.58 -22.99 -5.77
N LEU A 185 -21.63 -22.05 -5.82
CA LEU A 185 -21.73 -20.78 -5.11
C LEU A 185 -21.89 -19.66 -6.15
N ARG A 186 -22.84 -18.78 -5.90
CA ARG A 186 -22.97 -17.49 -6.58
C ARG A 186 -22.62 -16.41 -5.57
N ILE A 187 -21.63 -15.61 -5.88
CA ILE A 187 -21.12 -14.54 -5.00
C ILE A 187 -21.23 -13.24 -5.77
N THR A 188 -22.02 -12.31 -5.25
CA THR A 188 -22.19 -10.99 -5.82
C THR A 188 -21.42 -9.98 -4.98
N PRO A 189 -20.30 -9.42 -5.47
CA PRO A 189 -19.60 -8.35 -4.77
C PRO A 189 -20.31 -7.02 -4.99
N GLU A 190 -20.34 -6.19 -3.94
CA GLU A 190 -20.81 -4.80 -3.99
C GLU A 190 -19.76 -3.89 -3.36
N LEU A 191 -19.25 -2.94 -4.12
CA LEU A 191 -18.27 -1.95 -3.68
C LEU A 191 -18.66 -0.57 -4.23
N THR A 192 -18.74 0.42 -3.33
CA THR A 192 -19.16 1.80 -3.64
C THR A 192 -18.00 2.80 -3.65
N LEU A 193 -16.76 2.35 -3.47
CA LEU A 193 -15.59 3.22 -3.56
C LEU A 193 -15.37 3.73 -4.99
N ASP A 194 -14.61 4.81 -5.14
CA ASP A 194 -14.26 5.37 -6.44
C ASP A 194 -13.36 4.41 -7.23
N LYS A 195 -13.89 3.79 -8.27
CA LYS A 195 -13.20 2.82 -9.14
C LYS A 195 -12.01 3.39 -9.93
N GLU A 196 -11.84 4.72 -9.97
CA GLU A 196 -10.65 5.36 -10.55
C GLU A 196 -9.47 5.42 -9.56
N LEU A 197 -9.77 5.30 -8.28
CA LEU A 197 -8.77 5.29 -7.20
C LEU A 197 -8.47 3.89 -6.68
N PHE A 198 -9.51 3.11 -6.48
CA PHE A 198 -9.48 1.79 -5.88
C PHE A 198 -9.59 0.74 -6.98
N ILE A 199 -8.50 0.07 -7.28
CA ILE A 199 -8.37 -0.80 -8.46
C ILE A 199 -7.76 -2.17 -8.12
N GLU A 200 -7.56 -2.46 -6.83
CA GLU A 200 -6.87 -3.69 -6.45
C GLU A 200 -7.83 -4.89 -6.52
N PRO A 201 -7.40 -6.03 -7.07
CA PRO A 201 -8.17 -7.24 -6.97
C PRO A 201 -8.23 -7.72 -5.51
N LEU A 202 -9.39 -8.21 -5.08
CA LEU A 202 -9.54 -8.80 -3.77
C LEU A 202 -9.43 -10.32 -3.81
N THR A 203 -8.90 -10.91 -2.75
CA THR A 203 -8.72 -12.35 -2.66
C THR A 203 -9.87 -13.01 -1.91
N LEU A 204 -10.50 -13.99 -2.54
CA LEU A 204 -11.52 -14.84 -1.95
C LEU A 204 -10.90 -16.15 -1.46
N VAL A 205 -11.25 -16.54 -0.22
CA VAL A 205 -10.78 -17.79 0.40
C VAL A 205 -11.98 -18.68 0.72
N ILE A 206 -12.08 -19.81 0.05
CA ILE A 206 -13.09 -20.84 0.34
C ILE A 206 -12.44 -21.90 1.21
N LYS A 207 -12.82 -21.93 2.50
CA LYS A 207 -12.30 -22.88 3.49
C LYS A 207 -13.04 -24.21 3.42
N GLY A 208 -12.32 -25.31 3.62
CA GLY A 208 -12.85 -26.66 3.71
C GLY A 208 -11.91 -27.68 3.05
N LYS A 209 -12.09 -28.97 3.39
CA LYS A 209 -11.32 -30.03 2.73
C LYS A 209 -11.62 -30.05 1.23
N GLN A 210 -10.63 -29.69 0.45
CA GLN A 210 -10.75 -29.64 -1.00
C GLN A 210 -10.66 -31.07 -1.55
N LYS A 211 -11.81 -31.67 -1.80
CA LYS A 211 -11.87 -33.05 -2.30
C LYS A 211 -11.72 -33.16 -3.82
N LYS A 212 -11.96 -32.09 -4.60
CA LYS A 212 -11.96 -32.12 -6.07
C LYS A 212 -11.72 -30.75 -6.70
N LYS A 213 -11.83 -30.68 -8.03
CA LYS A 213 -11.59 -29.47 -8.82
C LYS A 213 -12.59 -28.36 -8.47
N ILE A 214 -12.07 -27.28 -7.88
CA ILE A 214 -12.82 -26.03 -7.79
C ILE A 214 -12.51 -25.19 -9.03
N SER A 215 -13.55 -24.62 -9.61
CA SER A 215 -13.38 -23.64 -10.69
C SER A 215 -14.22 -22.40 -10.38
N ALA A 216 -13.66 -21.23 -10.68
CA ALA A 216 -14.34 -19.94 -10.50
C ALA A 216 -14.36 -19.16 -11.82
N ARG A 217 -15.45 -18.40 -12.05
CA ARG A 217 -15.60 -17.47 -13.16
C ARG A 217 -16.20 -16.16 -12.65
N GLN A 218 -15.80 -15.06 -13.26
CA GLN A 218 -16.45 -13.75 -13.06
C GLN A 218 -16.67 -13.13 -14.45
N ASP A 219 -17.85 -12.62 -14.72
CA ASP A 219 -18.23 -12.06 -16.03
C ASP A 219 -17.91 -13.03 -17.20
N GLY A 220 -18.14 -14.32 -16.99
CA GLY A 220 -17.84 -15.38 -17.97
C GLY A 220 -16.36 -15.74 -18.10
N LYS A 221 -15.42 -14.94 -17.54
CA LYS A 221 -13.98 -15.20 -17.60
C LYS A 221 -13.56 -16.14 -16.47
N LYS A 222 -12.68 -17.10 -16.79
CA LYS A 222 -12.12 -18.03 -15.80
C LYS A 222 -11.17 -17.28 -14.87
N LEU A 223 -11.35 -17.47 -13.54
CA LEU A 223 -10.41 -17.00 -12.52
C LEU A 223 -9.37 -18.10 -12.22
N PRO A 224 -8.09 -17.76 -12.07
CA PRO A 224 -7.04 -18.69 -11.61
C PRO A 224 -7.31 -19.10 -10.17
N VAL A 225 -7.61 -20.38 -9.93
CA VAL A 225 -7.85 -20.90 -8.58
C VAL A 225 -6.63 -21.68 -8.11
N GLN A 226 -6.09 -21.29 -6.97
CA GLN A 226 -5.04 -22.00 -6.26
C GLN A 226 -5.68 -22.94 -5.22
N LEU A 227 -5.36 -24.23 -5.30
CA LEU A 227 -5.89 -25.25 -4.40
C LEU A 227 -4.84 -25.59 -3.34
N HIS A 228 -5.24 -25.53 -2.08
CA HIS A 228 -4.50 -26.01 -0.93
C HIS A 228 -5.29 -27.16 -0.28
N THR A 229 -4.70 -27.86 0.66
CA THR A 229 -5.33 -29.00 1.35
C THR A 229 -6.65 -28.66 2.03
N ASP A 230 -6.73 -27.45 2.59
CA ASP A 230 -7.81 -26.98 3.45
C ASP A 230 -8.56 -25.75 2.91
N LYS A 231 -8.14 -25.24 1.75
CA LYS A 231 -8.73 -24.02 1.16
C LYS A 231 -8.52 -23.94 -0.36
N ALA A 232 -9.37 -23.19 -1.02
CA ALA A 232 -9.15 -22.69 -2.38
C ALA A 232 -9.07 -21.15 -2.33
N VAL A 233 -8.18 -20.59 -3.12
CA VAL A 233 -7.90 -19.15 -3.13
C VAL A 233 -7.91 -18.63 -4.56
N PHE A 234 -8.55 -17.50 -4.80
CA PHE A 234 -8.52 -16.80 -6.09
C PHE A 234 -8.82 -15.32 -5.93
N ASP A 235 -8.30 -14.54 -6.85
CA ASP A 235 -8.55 -13.10 -6.88
C ASP A 235 -9.75 -12.79 -7.78
N PHE A 236 -10.48 -11.73 -7.44
CA PHE A 236 -11.65 -11.26 -8.17
C PHE A 236 -11.66 -9.73 -8.24
N ASN A 237 -12.38 -9.19 -9.21
CA ASN A 237 -12.62 -7.76 -9.31
C ASN A 237 -13.81 -7.37 -8.43
N PRO A 238 -13.65 -6.52 -7.40
CA PRO A 238 -14.76 -6.14 -6.51
C PRO A 238 -15.84 -5.30 -7.20
N TYR A 239 -15.55 -4.71 -8.38
CA TYR A 239 -16.51 -3.98 -9.23
C TYR A 239 -17.06 -4.84 -10.36
N GLY A 240 -16.67 -6.09 -10.44
CA GLY A 240 -17.18 -7.04 -11.45
C GLY A 240 -18.55 -7.59 -11.10
N GLY A 241 -19.11 -8.32 -12.03
CA GLY A 241 -20.38 -9.02 -11.83
C GLY A 241 -20.26 -10.27 -10.96
N VAL A 242 -21.28 -11.10 -11.02
CA VAL A 242 -21.41 -12.33 -10.24
C VAL A 242 -20.23 -13.26 -10.45
N ILE A 243 -19.68 -13.76 -9.35
CA ILE A 243 -18.68 -14.82 -9.32
C ILE A 243 -19.39 -16.15 -9.19
N GLU A 244 -19.18 -17.05 -10.15
CA GLU A 244 -19.72 -18.41 -10.13
C GLU A 244 -18.61 -19.39 -9.76
N VAL A 245 -18.84 -20.16 -8.69
CA VAL A 245 -17.86 -21.14 -8.19
C VAL A 245 -18.49 -22.53 -8.21
N ASN A 246 -17.87 -23.46 -8.91
CA ASN A 246 -18.26 -24.87 -8.94
C ASN A 246 -17.35 -25.69 -8.01
N LEU A 247 -17.96 -26.39 -7.06
CA LEU A 247 -17.33 -27.26 -6.05
C LEU A 247 -17.54 -28.73 -6.47
N LYS A 248 -16.73 -29.25 -7.40
CA LYS A 248 -16.86 -30.65 -7.92
C LYS A 248 -15.94 -31.61 -7.22
#